data_5668aa1fc69f11cc95651567b6e3227b
#
_entry.id   5668aa1fc69f11cc95651567b6e3227b
#
_cell.length_a   1.000
_cell.length_b   1.000
_cell.length_c   1.000
_cell.angle_alpha   90.00
_cell.angle_beta   90.00
_cell.angle_gamma   90.00
#
_symmetry.space_group_name_H-M   'P 1'
#
loop_
_entity.id
_entity.type
_entity.pdbx_description
1 polymer ?
#
loop_
_entity_poly.entity_id
_entity_poly.type
_entity_poly.pdbx_seq_one_letter_code
_entity_poly.pdbx_strand_id
1 'polypeptide(L)'
;MGKYRLGDIICMTRKSLSITEGKLSEGICSVETLSRVENGKQNPSRDTYELLMERMGRSRERSYSMMSISDYDILEKMKLFEDHINLYEYNRAEKILDEIKKTLINTNLNKQYLLKSETIINYRLNRITAEEFLERLEKAILLTIPQYGKISLAGWPLNFHEVGLMLNISSAYAQNKNYIKAIDILEDANSVMKQSYMDEQQRALLQATISNNLSKWYGLIGEYEKAIEVAKEGIMVCKRHRLGHVLPNLIYNLVWNKEQLIDKGVLPPERKKECISYLKQTYYLACAMQQPFIEQFMIEHIKTVYGDIQANLIIY
;
A
#
# COMPACT_ATOMS: atom_id res chain seq x y z
N MET A 1 -39.44 16.64 8.59
CA MET A 1 -38.21 15.82 8.35
C MET A 1 -37.02 16.63 8.82
N GLY A 2 -36.44 16.30 9.95
CA GLY A 2 -35.26 16.99 10.49
C GLY A 2 -34.07 16.78 9.57
N LYS A 3 -33.45 17.87 9.12
CA LYS A 3 -32.21 17.80 8.36
C LYS A 3 -31.10 17.34 9.30
N TYR A 4 -30.48 16.20 9.03
CA TYR A 4 -29.27 15.79 9.74
C TYR A 4 -28.18 16.83 9.52
N ARG A 5 -27.51 17.23 10.61
CA ARG A 5 -26.32 18.07 10.57
C ARG A 5 -25.10 17.21 10.25
N LEU A 6 -24.04 17.84 9.75
CA LEU A 6 -22.77 17.12 9.46
C LEU A 6 -22.22 16.38 10.70
N GLY A 7 -22.33 17.00 11.88
CA GLY A 7 -21.94 16.39 13.15
C GLY A 7 -22.75 15.13 13.51
N ASP A 8 -24.05 15.13 13.19
CA ASP A 8 -24.90 13.97 13.41
C ASP A 8 -24.44 12.78 12.54
N ILE A 9 -24.06 13.04 11.29
CA ILE A 9 -23.55 12.05 10.36
C ILE A 9 -22.22 11.46 10.87
N ILE A 10 -21.31 12.32 11.33
CA ILE A 10 -20.03 11.88 11.93
C ILE A 10 -20.30 10.97 13.14
N CYS A 11 -21.12 11.44 14.07
CA CYS A 11 -21.46 10.73 15.32
C CYS A 11 -22.09 9.36 15.03
N MET A 12 -23.10 9.32 14.14
CA MET A 12 -23.77 8.06 13.77
C MET A 12 -22.80 7.10 13.09
N THR A 13 -21.98 7.58 12.16
CA THR A 13 -20.99 6.74 11.46
C THR A 13 -19.96 6.22 12.45
N ARG A 14 -19.37 7.07 13.30
CA ARG A 14 -18.40 6.66 14.32
C ARG A 14 -18.95 5.60 15.26
N LYS A 15 -20.16 5.82 15.79
CA LYS A 15 -20.83 4.89 16.70
C LYS A 15 -21.14 3.54 16.02
N SER A 16 -21.59 3.55 14.78
CA SER A 16 -21.86 2.31 14.01
C SER A 16 -20.59 1.47 13.80
N LEU A 17 -19.42 2.11 13.86
CA LEU A 17 -18.11 1.48 13.74
C LEU A 17 -17.45 1.17 15.09
N SER A 18 -18.12 1.50 16.22
CA SER A 18 -17.59 1.35 17.56
C SER A 18 -16.23 2.07 17.79
N ILE A 19 -16.01 3.20 17.09
CA ILE A 19 -14.80 4.01 17.19
C ILE A 19 -14.97 5.03 18.32
N THR A 20 -13.94 5.21 19.16
CA THR A 20 -13.95 6.27 20.20
C THR A 20 -13.67 7.64 19.57
N GLU A 21 -14.12 8.73 20.25
CA GLU A 21 -13.81 10.10 19.82
C GLU A 21 -12.30 10.34 19.73
N GLY A 22 -11.53 9.83 20.71
CA GLY A 22 -10.08 9.95 20.72
C GLY A 22 -9.42 9.31 19.50
N LYS A 23 -9.81 8.07 19.15
CA LYS A 23 -9.28 7.39 17.96
C LYS A 23 -9.65 8.09 16.65
N LEU A 24 -10.88 8.61 16.55
CA LEU A 24 -11.32 9.26 15.34
C LEU A 24 -10.65 10.62 15.13
N SER A 25 -10.49 11.41 16.20
CA SER A 25 -9.96 12.78 16.12
C SER A 25 -8.44 12.87 16.03
N GLU A 26 -7.71 11.81 16.38
CA GLU A 26 -6.25 11.83 16.50
C GLU A 26 -5.58 12.25 15.19
N GLY A 27 -4.73 13.29 15.25
CA GLY A 27 -4.05 13.85 14.09
C GLY A 27 -4.92 14.68 13.14
N ILE A 28 -6.25 14.78 13.41
CA ILE A 28 -7.20 15.56 12.59
C ILE A 28 -7.66 16.81 13.35
N CYS A 29 -8.17 16.65 14.59
CA CYS A 29 -8.61 17.72 15.45
C CYS A 29 -8.51 17.30 16.92
N SER A 30 -8.78 18.23 17.88
CA SER A 30 -8.85 17.83 19.28
C SER A 30 -10.13 17.03 19.58
N VAL A 31 -10.09 16.18 20.61
CA VAL A 31 -11.27 15.42 21.07
C VAL A 31 -12.42 16.35 21.40
N GLU A 32 -12.12 17.50 22.05
CA GLU A 32 -13.11 18.52 22.40
C GLU A 32 -13.74 19.12 21.16
N THR A 33 -12.96 19.35 20.08
CA THR A 33 -13.48 19.85 18.82
C THR A 33 -14.44 18.83 18.20
N LEU A 34 -14.04 17.55 18.14
CA LEU A 34 -14.92 16.49 17.63
C LEU A 34 -16.21 16.37 18.45
N SER A 35 -16.11 16.37 19.78
CA SER A 35 -17.25 16.30 20.67
C SER A 35 -18.22 17.50 20.45
N ARG A 36 -17.69 18.70 20.26
CA ARG A 36 -18.52 19.89 19.95
C ARG A 36 -19.22 19.78 18.59
N VAL A 37 -18.53 19.21 17.61
CA VAL A 37 -19.09 18.95 16.26
C VAL A 37 -20.21 17.91 16.36
N GLU A 38 -19.99 16.77 17.02
CA GLU A 38 -20.99 15.71 17.17
C GLU A 38 -22.23 16.18 17.97
N ASN A 39 -22.04 17.06 18.96
CA ASN A 39 -23.13 17.66 19.72
C ASN A 39 -23.79 18.87 19.02
N GLY A 40 -23.36 19.20 17.81
CA GLY A 40 -23.92 20.30 17.00
C GLY A 40 -23.64 21.70 17.55
N LYS A 41 -22.67 21.83 18.44
CA LYS A 41 -22.22 23.12 19.00
C LYS A 41 -21.26 23.86 18.06
N GLN A 42 -20.74 23.15 17.05
CA GLN A 42 -19.81 23.66 16.05
C GLN A 42 -20.02 22.91 14.73
N ASN A 43 -19.97 23.61 13.61
CA ASN A 43 -19.88 22.95 12.31
C ASN A 43 -18.40 22.61 12.04
N PRO A 44 -18.08 21.40 11.55
CA PRO A 44 -16.74 21.11 11.11
C PRO A 44 -16.41 21.94 9.87
N SER A 45 -15.15 22.29 9.67
CA SER A 45 -14.68 22.70 8.36
C SER A 45 -14.89 21.55 7.37
N ARG A 46 -14.95 21.87 6.09
CA ARG A 46 -15.07 20.84 5.05
C ARG A 46 -13.95 19.83 5.14
N ASP A 47 -12.70 20.31 5.27
CA ASP A 47 -11.52 19.46 5.36
C ASP A 47 -11.57 18.53 6.59
N THR A 48 -11.95 19.08 7.75
CA THR A 48 -12.14 18.27 8.97
C THR A 48 -13.21 17.21 8.78
N TYR A 49 -14.35 17.55 8.14
CA TYR A 49 -15.40 16.58 7.86
C TYR A 49 -14.92 15.47 6.94
N GLU A 50 -14.26 15.82 5.84
CA GLU A 50 -13.74 14.85 4.86
C GLU A 50 -12.70 13.91 5.49
N LEU A 51 -11.76 14.46 6.27
CA LEU A 51 -10.73 13.68 6.96
C LEU A 51 -11.32 12.70 7.99
N LEU A 52 -12.31 13.14 8.77
CA LEU A 52 -13.01 12.27 9.72
C LEU A 52 -13.77 11.15 9.00
N MET A 53 -14.48 11.47 7.91
CA MET A 53 -15.23 10.51 7.10
C MET A 53 -14.29 9.53 6.41
N GLU A 54 -13.16 10.00 5.89
CA GLU A 54 -12.13 9.15 5.29
C GLU A 54 -11.55 8.17 6.29
N ARG A 55 -11.18 8.62 7.48
CA ARG A 55 -10.69 7.75 8.54
C ARG A 55 -11.69 6.66 8.91
N MET A 56 -12.98 6.95 8.78
CA MET A 56 -14.06 5.97 8.94
C MET A 56 -14.33 5.13 7.68
N GLY A 57 -13.52 5.27 6.62
CA GLY A 57 -13.69 4.54 5.36
C GLY A 57 -14.92 4.95 4.54
N ARG A 58 -15.43 6.18 4.76
CA ARG A 58 -16.64 6.71 4.11
C ARG A 58 -16.37 7.77 3.05
N SER A 59 -15.12 7.98 2.68
CA SER A 59 -14.79 8.89 1.58
C SER A 59 -15.34 8.37 0.26
N ARG A 60 -15.96 9.25 -0.52
CA ARG A 60 -16.41 8.94 -1.89
C ARG A 60 -15.29 9.05 -2.91
N GLU A 61 -14.26 9.80 -2.60
CA GLU A 61 -13.13 10.03 -3.48
C GLU A 61 -11.95 9.19 -3.01
N ARG A 62 -11.49 8.30 -3.87
CA ARG A 62 -10.47 7.28 -3.58
C ARG A 62 -9.26 7.88 -2.86
N SER A 63 -8.18 8.12 -3.50
CA SER A 63 -6.89 8.46 -2.88
C SER A 63 -6.71 9.95 -2.53
N TYR A 64 -7.68 10.81 -2.82
CA TYR A 64 -7.47 12.26 -2.92
C TYR A 64 -8.37 13.10 -2.01
N SER A 65 -8.99 12.49 -1.00
CA SER A 65 -9.83 13.19 -0.01
C SER A 65 -9.08 14.16 0.90
N MET A 66 -7.75 14.18 0.81
CA MET A 66 -6.89 15.12 1.53
C MET A 66 -7.03 16.57 1.05
N MET A 67 -7.77 16.80 -0.05
CA MET A 67 -7.79 18.08 -0.75
C MET A 67 -9.14 18.76 -0.69
N SER A 68 -9.13 20.09 -0.73
CA SER A 68 -10.37 20.83 -0.99
C SER A 68 -10.79 20.60 -2.44
N ILE A 69 -12.09 20.37 -2.68
CA ILE A 69 -12.67 20.01 -3.99
C ILE A 69 -12.48 21.12 -5.06
N SER A 70 -11.95 22.28 -4.71
CA SER A 70 -11.66 23.34 -5.66
C SER A 70 -10.45 23.07 -6.56
N ASP A 71 -9.65 22.03 -6.29
CA ASP A 71 -8.39 21.80 -6.98
C ASP A 71 -8.34 20.44 -7.71
N TYR A 72 -9.17 20.28 -8.74
CA TYR A 72 -9.06 19.18 -9.70
C TYR A 72 -7.64 19.04 -10.27
N ASP A 73 -6.96 20.16 -10.49
CA ASP A 73 -5.60 20.24 -11.01
C ASP A 73 -4.59 19.53 -10.10
N ILE A 74 -4.76 19.63 -8.78
CA ILE A 74 -3.91 18.94 -7.81
C ILE A 74 -4.17 17.43 -7.85
N LEU A 75 -5.42 17.01 -7.96
CA LEU A 75 -5.79 15.58 -8.05
C LEU A 75 -5.15 14.92 -9.28
N GLU A 76 -5.21 15.58 -10.44
CA GLU A 76 -4.54 15.11 -11.66
C GLU A 76 -3.03 15.03 -11.48
N LYS A 77 -2.41 16.04 -10.86
CA LYS A 77 -0.98 16.05 -10.56
C LYS A 77 -0.58 14.93 -9.61
N MET A 78 -1.36 14.64 -8.55
CA MET A 78 -1.09 13.52 -7.65
C MET A 78 -1.17 12.18 -8.37
N LYS A 79 -2.17 12.00 -9.23
CA LYS A 79 -2.29 10.81 -10.05
C LYS A 79 -1.08 10.66 -11.00
N LEU A 80 -0.72 11.74 -11.68
CA LEU A 80 0.44 11.78 -12.58
C LEU A 80 1.75 11.50 -11.81
N PHE A 81 1.87 12.01 -10.58
CA PHE A 81 2.98 11.70 -9.69
C PHE A 81 3.07 10.20 -9.41
N GLU A 82 1.96 9.57 -9.00
CA GLU A 82 1.91 8.13 -8.73
C GLU A 82 2.21 7.31 -9.98
N ASP A 83 1.71 7.71 -11.15
CA ASP A 83 2.00 7.05 -12.43
C ASP A 83 3.51 7.08 -12.74
N HIS A 84 4.18 8.24 -12.57
CA HIS A 84 5.62 8.35 -12.77
C HIS A 84 6.44 7.55 -11.73
N ILE A 85 6.00 7.47 -10.48
CA ILE A 85 6.62 6.59 -9.48
C ILE A 85 6.54 5.12 -9.91
N ASN A 86 5.38 4.69 -10.41
CA ASN A 86 5.15 3.31 -10.86
C ASN A 86 5.93 2.96 -12.15
N LEU A 87 6.19 3.98 -12.99
CA LEU A 87 7.02 3.84 -14.19
C LEU A 87 8.52 4.03 -13.93
N TYR A 88 8.94 4.21 -12.66
CA TYR A 88 10.34 4.47 -12.27
C TYR A 88 10.93 5.78 -12.82
N GLU A 89 10.10 6.74 -13.23
CA GLU A 89 10.48 8.03 -13.78
C GLU A 89 10.64 9.10 -12.68
N TYR A 90 11.51 8.84 -11.71
CA TYR A 90 11.62 9.61 -10.45
C TYR A 90 11.93 11.10 -10.65
N ASN A 91 12.73 11.47 -11.66
CA ASN A 91 13.04 12.87 -11.96
C ASN A 91 11.80 13.65 -12.47
N ARG A 92 10.87 12.98 -13.14
CA ARG A 92 9.59 13.57 -13.55
C ARG A 92 8.65 13.68 -12.37
N ALA A 93 8.56 12.62 -11.56
CA ALA A 93 7.77 12.62 -10.34
C ALA A 93 8.19 13.75 -9.40
N GLU A 94 9.51 14.01 -9.24
CA GLU A 94 10.02 15.09 -8.39
C GLU A 94 9.49 16.47 -8.83
N LYS A 95 9.54 16.78 -10.12
CA LYS A 95 9.03 18.06 -10.66
C LYS A 95 7.53 18.25 -10.35
N ILE A 96 6.76 17.20 -10.50
CA ILE A 96 5.32 17.22 -10.19
C ILE A 96 5.10 17.41 -8.70
N LEU A 97 5.88 16.74 -7.85
CA LEU A 97 5.80 16.90 -6.40
C LEU A 97 6.10 18.34 -5.96
N ASP A 98 7.06 19.01 -6.58
CA ASP A 98 7.37 20.41 -6.31
C ASP A 98 6.22 21.36 -6.67
N GLU A 99 5.45 21.03 -7.71
CA GLU A 99 4.23 21.78 -8.04
C GLU A 99 3.11 21.53 -7.01
N ILE A 100 2.87 20.26 -6.65
CA ILE A 100 1.90 19.86 -5.62
C ILE A 100 2.20 20.56 -4.30
N LYS A 101 3.46 20.62 -3.90
CA LYS A 101 3.91 21.23 -2.64
C LYS A 101 3.54 22.70 -2.50
N LYS A 102 3.51 23.45 -3.61
CA LYS A 102 3.17 24.89 -3.63
C LYS A 102 1.69 25.15 -3.39
N THR A 103 0.84 24.18 -3.64
CA THR A 103 -0.63 24.33 -3.65
C THR A 103 -1.32 23.62 -2.50
N LEU A 104 -0.68 22.63 -1.87
CA LEU A 104 -1.30 21.87 -0.79
C LEU A 104 -1.49 22.69 0.49
N ILE A 105 -2.70 22.59 1.05
CA ILE A 105 -2.99 23.17 2.37
C ILE A 105 -2.18 22.47 3.47
N ASN A 106 -1.86 23.24 4.50
CA ASN A 106 -0.99 22.80 5.59
C ASN A 106 -1.74 21.96 6.65
N THR A 107 -2.12 20.72 6.30
CA THR A 107 -2.69 19.72 7.21
C THR A 107 -1.68 18.63 7.55
N ASN A 108 -1.89 17.89 8.64
CA ASN A 108 -1.01 16.78 8.98
C ASN A 108 -1.01 15.66 7.92
N LEU A 109 -2.16 15.38 7.30
CA LEU A 109 -2.25 14.41 6.19
C LEU A 109 -1.45 14.86 4.97
N ASN A 110 -1.57 16.13 4.59
CA ASN A 110 -0.80 16.67 3.47
C ASN A 110 0.70 16.70 3.77
N LYS A 111 1.11 17.05 5.00
CA LYS A 111 2.51 16.92 5.45
C LYS A 111 3.00 15.49 5.37
N GLN A 112 2.19 14.53 5.82
CA GLN A 112 2.51 13.10 5.75
C GLN A 112 2.70 12.67 4.30
N TYR A 113 1.77 13.03 3.39
CA TYR A 113 1.87 12.71 1.98
C TYR A 113 3.16 13.29 1.36
N LEU A 114 3.44 14.58 1.57
CA LEU A 114 4.64 15.22 1.04
C LEU A 114 5.91 14.58 1.58
N LEU A 115 6.00 14.38 2.89
CA LEU A 115 7.19 13.77 3.52
C LEU A 115 7.41 12.34 3.02
N LYS A 116 6.36 11.52 2.91
CA LYS A 116 6.43 10.18 2.31
C LYS A 116 6.95 10.26 0.86
N SER A 117 6.35 11.12 0.05
CA SER A 117 6.65 11.21 -1.38
C SER A 117 8.07 11.70 -1.64
N GLU A 118 8.54 12.74 -0.94
CA GLU A 118 9.93 13.22 -0.97
C GLU A 118 10.91 12.12 -0.52
N THR A 119 10.55 11.39 0.53
CA THR A 119 11.39 10.31 1.06
C THR A 119 11.56 9.19 0.05
N ILE A 120 10.48 8.78 -0.64
CA ILE A 120 10.53 7.76 -1.69
C ILE A 120 11.43 8.23 -2.84
N ILE A 121 11.25 9.45 -3.35
CA ILE A 121 12.07 10.00 -4.44
C ILE A 121 13.55 10.03 -4.05
N ASN A 122 13.88 10.61 -2.88
CA ASN A 122 15.26 10.74 -2.43
C ASN A 122 15.94 9.38 -2.28
N TYR A 123 15.23 8.38 -1.76
CA TYR A 123 15.76 7.03 -1.66
C TYR A 123 15.99 6.39 -3.03
N ARG A 124 15.02 6.51 -3.95
CA ARG A 124 15.11 5.95 -5.30
C ARG A 124 16.18 6.61 -6.18
N LEU A 125 16.49 7.88 -5.91
CA LEU A 125 17.59 8.61 -6.54
C LEU A 125 18.93 8.45 -5.79
N ASN A 126 19.01 7.54 -4.80
CA ASN A 126 20.21 7.27 -3.98
C ASN A 126 20.77 8.52 -3.26
N ARG A 127 19.90 9.44 -2.85
CA ARG A 127 20.27 10.67 -2.11
C ARG A 127 20.26 10.49 -0.60
N ILE A 128 19.63 9.44 -0.11
CA ILE A 128 19.54 9.08 1.31
C ILE A 128 19.80 7.59 1.50
N THR A 129 20.28 7.21 2.69
CA THR A 129 20.53 5.81 3.05
C THR A 129 19.22 5.06 3.37
N ALA A 130 19.32 3.73 3.52
CA ALA A 130 18.17 2.91 3.92
C ALA A 130 17.71 3.24 5.36
N GLU A 131 18.63 3.59 6.25
CA GLU A 131 18.34 4.03 7.61
C GLU A 131 17.60 5.37 7.61
N GLU A 132 18.10 6.36 6.86
CA GLU A 132 17.42 7.67 6.72
C GLU A 132 16.05 7.52 6.06
N PHE A 133 15.91 6.60 5.09
CA PHE A 133 14.63 6.28 4.47
C PHE A 133 13.62 5.81 5.51
N LEU A 134 14.00 4.85 6.36
CA LEU A 134 13.15 4.35 7.44
C LEU A 134 12.76 5.45 8.42
N GLU A 135 13.75 6.21 8.93
CA GLU A 135 13.53 7.28 9.91
C GLU A 135 12.53 8.33 9.42
N ARG A 136 12.64 8.73 8.14
CA ARG A 136 11.74 9.73 7.54
C ARG A 136 10.32 9.20 7.37
N LEU A 137 10.16 7.92 7.01
CA LEU A 137 8.84 7.28 6.91
C LEU A 137 8.17 7.12 8.27
N GLU A 138 8.94 6.78 9.32
CA GLU A 138 8.43 6.71 10.70
C GLU A 138 8.02 8.10 11.20
N LYS A 139 8.77 9.15 10.89
CA LYS A 139 8.34 10.54 11.16
C LYS A 139 7.04 10.88 10.42
N ALA A 140 6.88 10.42 9.18
CA ALA A 140 5.68 10.69 8.41
C ALA A 140 4.43 10.05 9.03
N ILE A 141 4.50 8.78 9.49
CA ILE A 141 3.32 8.13 10.08
C ILE A 141 2.91 8.75 11.41
N LEU A 142 3.87 9.24 12.19
CA LEU A 142 3.60 9.90 13.46
C LEU A 142 2.85 11.23 13.32
N LEU A 143 2.80 11.83 12.14
CA LEU A 143 2.02 13.04 11.89
C LEU A 143 0.50 12.83 12.02
N THR A 144 0.03 11.62 11.69
CA THR A 144 -1.42 11.28 11.77
C THR A 144 -1.71 10.21 12.81
N ILE A 145 -0.71 9.40 13.19
CA ILE A 145 -0.82 8.35 14.22
C ILE A 145 0.30 8.56 15.25
N PRO A 146 0.19 9.54 16.18
CA PRO A 146 1.24 9.82 17.16
C PRO A 146 1.60 8.65 18.08
N GLN A 147 0.70 7.67 18.20
CA GLN A 147 0.89 6.46 19.00
C GLN A 147 1.44 5.26 18.20
N TYR A 148 1.78 5.44 16.93
CA TYR A 148 2.35 4.37 16.12
C TYR A 148 3.58 3.74 16.79
N GLY A 149 3.64 2.41 16.80
CA GLY A 149 4.71 1.65 17.46
C GLY A 149 4.65 1.56 19.00
N LYS A 150 3.71 2.29 19.66
CA LYS A 150 3.54 2.25 21.10
C LYS A 150 2.31 1.45 21.54
N ILE A 151 1.34 1.31 20.67
CA ILE A 151 0.08 0.60 20.92
C ILE A 151 -0.24 -0.32 19.74
N SER A 152 -1.08 -1.33 20.00
CA SER A 152 -1.66 -2.13 18.93
C SER A 152 -2.59 -1.27 18.06
N LEU A 153 -2.48 -1.40 16.75
CA LEU A 153 -3.38 -0.74 15.80
C LEU A 153 -4.68 -1.52 15.55
N ALA A 154 -4.87 -2.66 16.22
CA ALA A 154 -6.08 -3.46 16.08
C ALA A 154 -7.33 -2.62 16.36
N GLY A 155 -8.25 -2.57 15.40
CA GLY A 155 -9.46 -1.76 15.47
C GLY A 155 -9.27 -0.25 15.26
N TRP A 156 -8.07 0.21 14.79
CA TRP A 156 -7.88 1.58 14.36
C TRP A 156 -8.46 1.80 12.95
N PRO A 157 -9.17 2.89 12.73
CA PRO A 157 -9.73 3.22 11.42
C PRO A 157 -8.67 3.86 10.53
N LEU A 158 -7.70 3.08 10.07
CA LEU A 158 -6.66 3.58 9.17
C LEU A 158 -7.24 3.89 7.80
N ASN A 159 -6.78 4.97 7.19
CA ASN A 159 -7.10 5.31 5.81
C ASN A 159 -6.12 4.62 4.83
N PHE A 160 -6.42 4.73 3.52
CA PHE A 160 -5.62 4.14 2.45
C PHE A 160 -4.14 4.59 2.48
N HIS A 161 -3.89 5.87 2.76
CA HIS A 161 -2.53 6.44 2.76
C HIS A 161 -1.72 5.98 3.97
N GLU A 162 -2.36 5.84 5.14
CA GLU A 162 -1.71 5.34 6.35
C GLU A 162 -1.29 3.88 6.19
N VAL A 163 -2.16 3.02 5.64
CA VAL A 163 -1.79 1.63 5.32
C VAL A 163 -0.71 1.58 4.24
N GLY A 164 -0.81 2.42 3.20
CA GLY A 164 0.23 2.56 2.18
C GLY A 164 1.59 2.98 2.76
N LEU A 165 1.58 3.85 3.78
CA LEU A 165 2.80 4.25 4.49
C LEU A 165 3.36 3.11 5.35
N MET A 166 2.52 2.30 6.00
CA MET A 166 2.97 1.08 6.70
C MET A 166 3.64 0.09 5.73
N LEU A 167 3.12 -0.06 4.50
CA LEU A 167 3.77 -0.84 3.43
C LEU A 167 5.18 -0.31 3.12
N ASN A 168 5.35 1.01 3.03
CA ASN A 168 6.66 1.61 2.77
C ASN A 168 7.61 1.43 3.97
N ILE A 169 7.14 1.60 5.21
CA ILE A 169 7.92 1.36 6.44
C ILE A 169 8.37 -0.10 6.50
N SER A 170 7.48 -1.04 6.23
CA SER A 170 7.80 -2.46 6.17
C SER A 170 8.86 -2.75 5.10
N SER A 171 8.74 -2.14 3.91
CA SER A 171 9.76 -2.25 2.86
C SER A 171 11.10 -1.66 3.29
N ALA A 172 11.11 -0.57 4.04
CA ALA A 172 12.34 0.04 4.58
C ALA A 172 13.03 -0.87 5.60
N TYR A 173 12.27 -1.52 6.50
CA TYR A 173 12.81 -2.55 7.39
C TYR A 173 13.42 -3.72 6.61
N ALA A 174 12.75 -4.17 5.55
CA ALA A 174 13.27 -5.24 4.70
C ALA A 174 14.56 -4.84 3.94
N GLN A 175 14.70 -3.58 3.49
CA GLN A 175 15.94 -3.04 2.92
C GLN A 175 17.09 -3.09 3.94
N ASN A 176 16.80 -2.84 5.20
CA ASN A 176 17.73 -2.98 6.32
C ASN A 176 17.88 -4.44 6.80
N LYS A 177 17.42 -5.42 6.02
CA LYS A 177 17.47 -6.87 6.30
C LYS A 177 16.72 -7.32 7.56
N ASN A 178 15.88 -6.48 8.12
CA ASN A 178 15.01 -6.81 9.26
C ASN A 178 13.66 -7.34 8.77
N TYR A 179 13.69 -8.55 8.18
CA TYR A 179 12.49 -9.18 7.58
C TYR A 179 11.41 -9.51 8.62
N ILE A 180 11.80 -9.88 9.84
CA ILE A 180 10.84 -10.20 10.91
C ILE A 180 9.99 -8.97 11.22
N LYS A 181 10.63 -7.82 11.48
CA LYS A 181 9.88 -6.57 11.74
C LYS A 181 9.05 -6.12 10.54
N ALA A 182 9.56 -6.33 9.33
CA ALA A 182 8.83 -6.05 8.10
C ALA A 182 7.55 -6.89 8.00
N ILE A 183 7.61 -8.17 8.34
CA ILE A 183 6.46 -9.10 8.36
C ILE A 183 5.46 -8.67 9.43
N ASP A 184 5.90 -8.41 10.68
CA ASP A 184 5.02 -7.99 11.78
C ASP A 184 4.17 -6.77 11.39
N ILE A 185 4.79 -5.75 10.79
CA ILE A 185 4.09 -4.54 10.34
C ILE A 185 3.02 -4.86 9.29
N LEU A 186 3.29 -5.79 8.36
CA LEU A 186 2.32 -6.17 7.34
C LEU A 186 1.21 -7.06 7.88
N GLU A 187 1.50 -7.93 8.84
CA GLU A 187 0.46 -8.72 9.52
C GLU A 187 -0.49 -7.81 10.30
N ASP A 188 0.05 -6.81 11.00
CA ASP A 188 -0.75 -5.77 11.66
C ASP A 188 -1.60 -5.00 10.64
N ALA A 189 -1.01 -4.52 9.55
CA ALA A 189 -1.73 -3.83 8.48
C ALA A 189 -2.86 -4.69 7.88
N ASN A 190 -2.59 -5.98 7.64
CA ASN A 190 -3.58 -6.93 7.12
C ASN A 190 -4.73 -7.17 8.10
N SER A 191 -4.44 -7.25 9.40
CA SER A 191 -5.46 -7.41 10.44
C SER A 191 -6.39 -6.21 10.53
N VAL A 192 -5.83 -5.01 10.45
CA VAL A 192 -6.59 -3.74 10.45
C VAL A 192 -7.49 -3.65 9.23
N MET A 193 -7.01 -4.05 8.05
CA MET A 193 -7.79 -3.96 6.81
C MET A 193 -8.99 -4.89 6.78
N LYS A 194 -8.94 -6.04 7.44
CA LYS A 194 -10.11 -6.95 7.57
C LYS A 194 -11.28 -6.28 8.29
N GLN A 195 -11.00 -5.27 9.13
CA GLN A 195 -11.97 -4.52 9.91
C GLN A 195 -12.22 -3.10 9.35
N SER A 196 -11.52 -2.71 8.30
CA SER A 196 -11.57 -1.36 7.72
C SER A 196 -12.75 -1.21 6.76
N TYR A 197 -13.38 -0.02 6.77
CA TYR A 197 -14.46 0.38 5.88
C TYR A 197 -13.95 1.15 4.65
N MET A 198 -12.77 0.81 4.18
CA MET A 198 -12.23 1.35 2.93
C MET A 198 -13.10 0.99 1.72
N ASP A 199 -12.99 1.79 0.66
CA ASP A 199 -13.49 1.42 -0.66
C ASP A 199 -12.96 0.03 -1.07
N GLU A 200 -13.80 -0.78 -1.70
CA GLU A 200 -13.48 -2.16 -2.01
C GLU A 200 -12.27 -2.31 -2.93
N GLN A 201 -12.10 -1.40 -3.90
CA GLN A 201 -10.96 -1.41 -4.82
C GLN A 201 -9.66 -1.00 -4.11
N GLN A 202 -9.72 0.02 -3.25
CA GLN A 202 -8.58 0.44 -2.43
C GLN A 202 -8.13 -0.69 -1.49
N ARG A 203 -9.08 -1.31 -0.81
CA ARG A 203 -8.81 -2.45 0.08
C ARG A 203 -8.20 -3.62 -0.67
N ALA A 204 -8.76 -3.97 -1.83
CA ALA A 204 -8.23 -5.05 -2.66
C ALA A 204 -6.79 -4.76 -3.14
N LEU A 205 -6.50 -3.52 -3.54
CA LEU A 205 -5.15 -3.12 -3.96
C LEU A 205 -4.15 -3.25 -2.81
N LEU A 206 -4.47 -2.73 -1.63
CA LEU A 206 -3.61 -2.84 -0.45
C LEU A 206 -3.43 -4.31 -0.05
N GLN A 207 -4.49 -5.10 -0.05
CA GLN A 207 -4.46 -6.53 0.27
C GLN A 207 -3.55 -7.32 -0.67
N ALA A 208 -3.68 -7.09 -1.98
CA ALA A 208 -2.80 -7.72 -2.98
C ALA A 208 -1.33 -7.30 -2.77
N THR A 209 -1.07 -6.02 -2.48
CA THR A 209 0.28 -5.50 -2.24
C THR A 209 0.89 -6.04 -0.95
N ILE A 210 0.09 -6.15 0.14
CA ILE A 210 0.52 -6.78 1.39
C ILE A 210 0.88 -8.25 1.13
N SER A 211 0.00 -9.00 0.46
CA SER A 211 0.25 -10.41 0.14
C SER A 211 1.51 -10.59 -0.71
N ASN A 212 1.76 -9.68 -1.66
CA ASN A 212 2.98 -9.70 -2.47
C ASN A 212 4.23 -9.56 -1.60
N ASN A 213 4.26 -8.59 -0.69
CA ASN A 213 5.41 -8.34 0.16
C ASN A 213 5.58 -9.44 1.22
N LEU A 214 4.51 -9.87 1.88
CA LEU A 214 4.54 -10.96 2.84
C LEU A 214 5.07 -12.26 2.20
N SER A 215 4.57 -12.64 1.03
CA SER A 215 5.03 -13.85 0.36
C SER A 215 6.51 -13.81 -0.01
N LYS A 216 7.02 -12.63 -0.39
CA LYS A 216 8.44 -12.42 -0.64
C LYS A 216 9.25 -12.58 0.65
N TRP A 217 8.84 -11.93 1.75
CA TRP A 217 9.65 -11.90 2.96
C TRP A 217 9.56 -13.20 3.78
N TYR A 218 8.40 -13.87 3.79
CA TYR A 218 8.34 -15.23 4.30
C TYR A 218 9.30 -16.18 3.56
N GLY A 219 9.36 -16.07 2.23
CA GLY A 219 10.29 -16.83 1.44
C GLY A 219 11.75 -16.54 1.81
N LEU A 220 12.11 -15.26 2.01
CA LEU A 220 13.49 -14.86 2.37
C LEU A 220 13.92 -15.34 3.77
N ILE A 221 12.99 -15.58 4.68
CA ILE A 221 13.28 -16.20 6.00
C ILE A 221 13.11 -17.72 6.01
N GLY A 222 12.78 -18.33 4.87
CA GLY A 222 12.67 -19.80 4.73
C GLY A 222 11.29 -20.40 5.02
N GLU A 223 10.27 -19.59 5.29
CA GLU A 223 8.89 -20.00 5.55
C GLU A 223 8.12 -20.17 4.22
N TYR A 224 8.59 -21.10 3.38
CA TYR A 224 8.16 -21.24 1.98
C TYR A 224 6.69 -21.64 1.83
N GLU A 225 6.18 -22.54 2.67
CA GLU A 225 4.79 -23.00 2.64
C GLU A 225 3.84 -21.82 2.95
N LYS A 226 4.15 -21.05 3.98
CA LYS A 226 3.39 -19.85 4.36
C LYS A 226 3.46 -18.78 3.27
N ALA A 227 4.63 -18.61 2.66
CA ALA A 227 4.82 -17.72 1.52
C ALA A 227 3.94 -18.09 0.32
N ILE A 228 3.83 -19.39 0.01
CA ILE A 228 2.99 -19.94 -1.06
C ILE A 228 1.50 -19.69 -0.77
N GLU A 229 1.07 -19.92 0.47
CA GLU A 229 -0.31 -19.71 0.90
C GLU A 229 -0.74 -18.25 0.74
N VAL A 230 0.06 -17.33 1.26
CA VAL A 230 -0.16 -15.90 1.14
C VAL A 230 -0.14 -15.42 -0.32
N ALA A 231 0.77 -15.94 -1.15
CA ALA A 231 0.80 -15.63 -2.58
C ALA A 231 -0.49 -16.07 -3.29
N LYS A 232 -1.02 -17.26 -2.98
CA LYS A 232 -2.28 -17.76 -3.54
C LYS A 232 -3.48 -16.88 -3.15
N GLU A 233 -3.54 -16.44 -1.89
CA GLU A 233 -4.57 -15.50 -1.43
C GLU A 233 -4.51 -14.19 -2.21
N GLY A 234 -3.32 -13.60 -2.35
CA GLY A 234 -3.12 -12.37 -3.13
C GLY A 234 -3.51 -12.53 -4.61
N ILE A 235 -3.18 -13.66 -5.23
CA ILE A 235 -3.58 -13.99 -6.62
C ILE A 235 -5.11 -14.06 -6.74
N MET A 236 -5.81 -14.64 -5.76
CA MET A 236 -7.28 -14.68 -5.76
C MET A 236 -7.88 -13.28 -5.66
N VAL A 237 -7.31 -12.40 -4.82
CA VAL A 237 -7.72 -11.00 -4.71
C VAL A 237 -7.51 -10.28 -6.06
N CYS A 238 -6.34 -10.43 -6.69
CA CYS A 238 -6.04 -9.82 -7.99
C CYS A 238 -7.03 -10.27 -9.07
N LYS A 239 -7.36 -11.56 -9.15
CA LYS A 239 -8.32 -12.10 -10.12
C LYS A 239 -9.73 -11.54 -9.90
N ARG A 240 -10.20 -11.48 -8.64
CA ARG A 240 -11.53 -10.98 -8.29
C ARG A 240 -11.70 -9.51 -8.63
N HIS A 241 -10.69 -8.70 -8.35
CA HIS A 241 -10.73 -7.24 -8.49
C HIS A 241 -9.99 -6.70 -9.72
N ARG A 242 -9.53 -7.59 -10.62
CA ARG A 242 -8.85 -7.25 -11.89
C ARG A 242 -7.60 -6.38 -11.71
N LEU A 243 -6.80 -6.71 -10.69
CA LEU A 243 -5.56 -5.99 -10.36
C LEU A 243 -4.37 -6.58 -11.14
N GLY A 244 -4.32 -6.34 -12.46
CA GLY A 244 -3.33 -6.92 -13.36
C GLY A 244 -1.89 -6.51 -13.05
N HIS A 245 -1.65 -5.32 -12.52
CA HIS A 245 -0.30 -4.80 -12.27
C HIS A 245 0.42 -5.44 -11.06
N VAL A 246 -0.29 -5.99 -10.08
CA VAL A 246 0.30 -6.70 -8.93
C VAL A 246 0.46 -8.19 -9.19
N LEU A 247 -0.40 -8.73 -10.06
CA LEU A 247 -0.51 -10.18 -10.32
C LEU A 247 0.80 -10.84 -10.77
N PRO A 248 1.63 -10.24 -11.68
CA PRO A 248 2.89 -10.84 -12.10
C PRO A 248 3.84 -11.11 -10.93
N ASN A 249 3.99 -10.15 -10.02
CA ASN A 249 4.87 -10.30 -8.86
C ASN A 249 4.41 -11.41 -7.91
N LEU A 250 3.10 -11.53 -7.68
CA LEU A 250 2.53 -12.59 -6.84
C LEU A 250 2.73 -13.98 -7.45
N ILE A 251 2.55 -14.13 -8.77
CA ILE A 251 2.79 -15.40 -9.46
C ILE A 251 4.29 -15.74 -9.39
N TYR A 252 5.17 -14.78 -9.58
CA TYR A 252 6.61 -14.97 -9.42
C TYR A 252 6.95 -15.45 -8.01
N ASN A 253 6.48 -14.78 -6.97
CA ASN A 253 6.72 -15.18 -5.58
C ASN A 253 6.21 -16.61 -5.30
N LEU A 254 5.03 -16.96 -5.82
CA LEU A 254 4.50 -18.32 -5.74
C LEU A 254 5.46 -19.34 -6.35
N VAL A 255 5.98 -19.05 -7.55
CA VAL A 255 6.90 -19.95 -8.27
C VAL A 255 8.23 -20.06 -7.53
N TRP A 256 8.83 -18.92 -7.20
CA TRP A 256 10.13 -18.90 -6.51
C TRP A 256 10.09 -19.71 -5.20
N ASN A 257 9.04 -19.58 -4.39
CA ASN A 257 8.91 -20.37 -3.16
C ASN A 257 8.69 -21.86 -3.43
N LYS A 258 7.97 -22.24 -4.51
CA LYS A 258 7.87 -23.65 -4.94
C LYS A 258 9.22 -24.22 -5.37
N GLU A 259 10.02 -23.45 -6.10
CA GLU A 259 11.36 -23.83 -6.53
C GLU A 259 12.27 -24.11 -5.33
N GLN A 260 12.21 -23.25 -4.29
CA GLN A 260 12.96 -23.49 -3.05
C GLN A 260 12.56 -24.82 -2.37
N LEU A 261 11.27 -25.16 -2.37
CA LEU A 261 10.79 -26.45 -1.83
C LEU A 261 11.21 -27.66 -2.70
N ILE A 262 11.27 -27.48 -4.03
CA ILE A 262 11.78 -28.52 -4.95
C ILE A 262 13.27 -28.75 -4.71
N ASP A 263 14.05 -27.68 -4.61
CA ASP A 263 15.50 -27.76 -4.40
C ASP A 263 15.86 -28.35 -3.02
N LYS A 264 14.98 -28.19 -2.03
CA LYS A 264 15.08 -28.85 -0.72
C LYS A 264 14.53 -30.29 -0.71
N GLY A 265 14.01 -30.80 -1.81
CA GLY A 265 13.45 -32.15 -1.90
C GLY A 265 12.09 -32.33 -1.20
N VAL A 266 11.42 -31.22 -0.79
CA VAL A 266 10.07 -31.26 -0.18
C VAL A 266 8.99 -31.45 -1.26
N LEU A 267 9.16 -30.80 -2.41
CA LEU A 267 8.32 -31.01 -3.58
C LEU A 267 9.04 -31.85 -4.63
N PRO A 268 8.31 -32.69 -5.39
CA PRO A 268 8.93 -33.53 -6.41
C PRO A 268 9.44 -32.69 -7.59
N PRO A 269 10.58 -33.08 -8.22
CA PRO A 269 11.23 -32.36 -9.33
C PRO A 269 10.32 -32.12 -10.54
N GLU A 270 9.33 -32.98 -10.77
CA GLU A 270 8.36 -32.87 -11.88
C GLU A 270 7.55 -31.57 -11.80
N ARG A 271 7.41 -30.98 -10.61
CA ARG A 271 6.77 -29.69 -10.39
C ARG A 271 7.50 -28.52 -11.07
N LYS A 272 8.77 -28.68 -11.48
CA LYS A 272 9.48 -27.66 -12.28
C LYS A 272 8.76 -27.34 -13.59
N LYS A 273 8.05 -28.31 -14.19
CA LYS A 273 7.24 -28.08 -15.39
C LYS A 273 6.06 -27.11 -15.13
N GLU A 274 5.45 -27.22 -13.97
CA GLU A 274 4.40 -26.29 -13.53
C GLU A 274 4.99 -24.89 -13.29
N CYS A 275 6.13 -24.80 -12.61
CA CYS A 275 6.81 -23.54 -12.32
C CYS A 275 7.14 -22.76 -13.59
N ILE A 276 7.76 -23.40 -14.59
CA ILE A 276 8.08 -22.74 -15.86
C ILE A 276 6.85 -22.29 -16.62
N SER A 277 5.75 -23.05 -16.56
CA SER A 277 4.48 -22.65 -17.16
C SER A 277 3.92 -21.36 -16.54
N TYR A 278 3.98 -21.22 -15.22
CA TYR A 278 3.61 -19.99 -14.53
C TYR A 278 4.53 -18.81 -14.86
N LEU A 279 5.84 -19.04 -14.96
CA LEU A 279 6.79 -17.98 -15.32
C LEU A 279 6.52 -17.45 -16.74
N LYS A 280 6.19 -18.33 -17.70
CA LYS A 280 5.78 -17.93 -19.07
C LYS A 280 4.52 -17.05 -19.02
N GLN A 281 3.49 -17.48 -18.28
CA GLN A 281 2.27 -16.70 -18.10
C GLN A 281 2.56 -15.33 -17.49
N THR A 282 3.45 -15.29 -16.48
CA THR A 282 3.88 -14.06 -15.82
C THR A 282 4.61 -13.12 -16.80
N TYR A 283 5.48 -13.66 -17.64
CA TYR A 283 6.17 -12.88 -18.67
C TYR A 283 5.19 -12.24 -19.66
N TYR A 284 4.28 -13.02 -20.25
CA TYR A 284 3.31 -12.47 -21.18
C TYR A 284 2.34 -11.47 -20.53
N LEU A 285 1.98 -11.71 -19.27
CA LEU A 285 1.17 -10.75 -18.52
C LEU A 285 1.93 -9.44 -18.29
N ALA A 286 3.22 -9.50 -17.94
CA ALA A 286 4.06 -8.32 -17.77
C ALA A 286 4.20 -7.53 -19.08
N CYS A 287 4.40 -8.20 -20.22
CA CYS A 287 4.42 -7.58 -21.54
C CYS A 287 3.09 -6.87 -21.83
N ALA A 288 1.96 -7.54 -21.63
CA ALA A 288 0.63 -6.96 -21.84
C ALA A 288 0.35 -5.76 -20.92
N MET A 289 0.91 -5.76 -19.73
CA MET A 289 0.78 -4.66 -18.74
C MET A 289 1.87 -3.59 -18.86
N GLN A 290 2.76 -3.69 -19.88
CA GLN A 290 3.88 -2.77 -20.12
C GLN A 290 4.78 -2.58 -18.88
N GLN A 291 5.22 -3.70 -18.29
CA GLN A 291 6.09 -3.73 -17.11
C GLN A 291 7.52 -4.23 -17.48
N PRO A 292 8.33 -3.42 -18.18
CA PRO A 292 9.61 -3.86 -18.75
C PRO A 292 10.60 -4.37 -17.72
N PHE A 293 10.58 -3.83 -16.51
CA PHE A 293 11.42 -4.32 -15.42
C PHE A 293 11.08 -5.77 -15.02
N ILE A 294 9.80 -6.11 -14.96
CA ILE A 294 9.35 -7.47 -14.63
C ILE A 294 9.62 -8.42 -15.79
N GLU A 295 9.41 -7.96 -17.03
CA GLU A 295 9.75 -8.73 -18.23
C GLU A 295 11.21 -9.17 -18.20
N GLN A 296 12.14 -8.23 -18.05
CA GLN A 296 13.56 -8.49 -17.99
C GLN A 296 13.92 -9.43 -16.83
N PHE A 297 13.34 -9.21 -15.67
CA PHE A 297 13.56 -10.03 -14.49
C PHE A 297 13.09 -11.49 -14.69
N MET A 298 11.94 -11.70 -15.38
CA MET A 298 11.47 -13.06 -15.74
C MET A 298 12.41 -13.75 -16.72
N ILE A 299 12.89 -13.03 -17.74
CA ILE A 299 13.85 -13.56 -18.70
C ILE A 299 15.12 -14.05 -18.00
N GLU A 300 15.68 -13.22 -17.13
CA GLU A 300 16.90 -13.57 -16.37
C GLU A 300 16.69 -14.77 -15.44
N HIS A 301 15.56 -14.83 -14.75
CA HIS A 301 15.22 -15.95 -13.88
C HIS A 301 15.07 -17.26 -14.69
N ILE A 302 14.30 -17.26 -15.78
CA ILE A 302 14.09 -18.42 -16.65
C ILE A 302 15.44 -18.91 -17.19
N LYS A 303 16.27 -17.99 -17.68
CA LYS A 303 17.61 -18.32 -18.19
C LYS A 303 18.50 -18.98 -17.11
N THR A 304 18.47 -18.44 -15.91
CA THR A 304 19.33 -18.91 -14.82
C THR A 304 18.90 -20.26 -14.27
N VAL A 305 17.59 -20.49 -14.11
CA VAL A 305 17.05 -21.68 -13.44
C VAL A 305 16.71 -22.80 -14.44
N TYR A 306 16.28 -22.47 -15.66
CA TYR A 306 15.77 -23.43 -16.64
C TYR A 306 16.58 -23.50 -17.95
N GLY A 307 17.60 -22.64 -18.11
CA GLY A 307 18.45 -22.65 -19.30
C GLY A 307 17.86 -21.90 -20.49
N ASP A 308 17.89 -22.50 -21.69
CA ASP A 308 17.61 -21.83 -22.95
C ASP A 308 16.22 -21.13 -22.98
N ILE A 309 16.26 -19.81 -23.21
CA ILE A 309 15.07 -18.96 -23.30
C ILE A 309 14.25 -19.28 -24.57
N GLN A 310 14.91 -19.57 -25.72
CA GLN A 310 14.22 -19.82 -26.98
C GLN A 310 13.36 -21.09 -26.93
N ALA A 311 13.83 -22.11 -26.20
CA ALA A 311 13.04 -23.31 -25.95
C ALA A 311 11.89 -23.10 -24.94
N ASN A 312 11.98 -22.08 -24.10
CA ASN A 312 11.08 -21.85 -22.98
C ASN A 312 10.15 -20.64 -23.16
N LEU A 313 10.53 -19.64 -23.97
CA LEU A 313 9.69 -18.51 -24.35
C LEU A 313 9.65 -18.45 -25.88
N ILE A 314 8.46 -18.52 -26.47
CA ILE A 314 8.27 -18.17 -27.88
C ILE A 314 8.25 -16.65 -27.91
N ILE A 315 9.40 -16.03 -28.20
CA ILE A 315 9.50 -14.59 -28.41
C ILE A 315 9.15 -14.38 -29.90
N TYR A 316 7.97 -13.82 -30.16
CA TYR A 316 7.56 -13.35 -31.48
C TYR A 316 8.10 -11.96 -31.72
#